data_8854f8103aa167057a688d37cd2d973b
#
_entry.id   8854f8103aa167057a688d37cd2d973b
#
_cell.length_a   1.000
_cell.length_b   1.000
_cell.length_c   1.000
_cell.angle_alpha   90.00
_cell.angle_beta   90.00
_cell.angle_gamma   90.00
#
_symmetry.space_group_name_H-M   'P 1'
#
loop_
_entity.id
_entity.type
_entity.pdbx_description
1 polymer ?
#
loop_
_entity_poly.entity_id
_entity_poly.type
_entity_poly.pdbx_seq_one_letter_code
_entity_poly.pdbx_strand_id
1 'polypeptide(L)'
;DGYINPADVTMAMAKGARQLDVLIERKWQVDGYVWDGMNWKVTCTKMEEQGGNLVASKEELVITAEHVVTATGNHAQRTAKLLGIKIPAIPVEHQFIVTEPDPALVDFRSAGNSEHPVLRDADAKWYVREERGGWILGPYERNAPARFEYGVPDSFRADLFPLDLDRIEAEYMSMIHRIPSSETAGLKDDFNGPICYTPDGNPLVGPAPGLRNMWLAEGFSFGITA
;
A
#
# COMPACT_ATOMS: atom_id res chain seq x y z
N ASP A 1 9.23 -20.45 2.21
CA ASP A 1 8.91 -19.08 2.55
C ASP A 1 9.82 -18.13 1.81
N GLY A 2 9.34 -16.92 1.56
CA GLY A 2 10.07 -15.92 0.84
C GLY A 2 9.36 -14.57 0.87
N TYR A 3 9.94 -13.61 0.19
CA TYR A 3 9.34 -12.31 -0.04
C TYR A 3 9.44 -11.94 -1.51
N ILE A 4 8.67 -10.99 -1.93
CA ILE A 4 8.69 -10.46 -3.30
C ILE A 4 8.74 -8.94 -3.26
N ASN A 5 9.36 -8.35 -4.27
CA ASN A 5 9.28 -6.90 -4.46
C ASN A 5 7.90 -6.53 -4.99
N PRO A 6 7.10 -5.73 -4.26
CA PRO A 6 5.74 -5.38 -4.67
C PRO A 6 5.68 -4.61 -5.99
N ALA A 7 6.66 -3.76 -6.26
CA ALA A 7 6.72 -3.00 -7.50
C ALA A 7 6.96 -3.93 -8.70
N ASP A 8 7.89 -4.88 -8.57
CA ASP A 8 8.20 -5.83 -9.65
C ASP A 8 7.02 -6.73 -9.98
N VAL A 9 6.31 -7.23 -8.95
CA VAL A 9 5.10 -8.04 -9.14
C VAL A 9 4.00 -7.23 -9.83
N THR A 10 3.76 -6.01 -9.36
CA THR A 10 2.77 -5.12 -9.99
C THR A 10 3.10 -4.85 -11.46
N MET A 11 4.37 -4.59 -11.76
CA MET A 11 4.81 -4.38 -13.14
C MET A 11 4.72 -5.64 -14.00
N ALA A 12 5.00 -6.80 -13.43
CA ALA A 12 4.85 -8.09 -14.13
C ALA A 12 3.38 -8.36 -14.46
N MET A 13 2.46 -8.14 -13.50
CA MET A 13 1.01 -8.25 -13.73
C MET A 13 0.52 -7.27 -14.80
N ALA A 14 0.97 -6.01 -14.74
CA ALA A 14 0.63 -5.00 -15.75
C ALA A 14 1.14 -5.38 -17.14
N LYS A 15 2.34 -5.97 -17.22
CA LYS A 15 2.88 -6.51 -18.49
C LYS A 15 2.01 -7.65 -19.02
N GLY A 16 1.65 -8.60 -18.16
CA GLY A 16 0.77 -9.71 -18.54
C GLY A 16 -0.60 -9.24 -19.01
N ALA A 17 -1.20 -8.26 -18.32
CA ALA A 17 -2.48 -7.67 -18.72
C ALA A 17 -2.40 -7.06 -20.14
N ARG A 18 -1.34 -6.29 -20.44
CA ARG A 18 -1.14 -5.73 -21.78
C ARG A 18 -0.98 -6.80 -22.86
N GLN A 19 -0.39 -7.95 -22.55
CA GLN A 19 -0.27 -9.07 -23.48
C GLN A 19 -1.63 -9.72 -23.79
N LEU A 20 -2.65 -9.45 -22.99
CA LEU A 20 -4.04 -9.85 -23.16
C LEU A 20 -4.92 -8.68 -23.64
N ASP A 21 -4.33 -7.71 -24.31
CA ASP A 21 -4.99 -6.54 -24.89
C ASP A 21 -5.71 -5.63 -23.89
N VAL A 22 -5.35 -5.70 -22.61
CA VAL A 22 -5.87 -4.77 -21.60
C VAL A 22 -5.21 -3.40 -21.77
N LEU A 23 -6.02 -2.38 -21.91
CA LEU A 23 -5.55 -0.99 -21.92
C LEU A 23 -5.27 -0.54 -20.48
N ILE A 24 -4.06 -0.05 -20.25
CA ILE A 24 -3.66 0.54 -18.95
C ILE A 24 -3.35 2.00 -19.17
N GLU A 25 -4.28 2.83 -18.75
CA GLU A 25 -4.17 4.28 -18.79
C GLU A 25 -3.64 4.81 -17.46
N ARG A 26 -2.64 5.69 -17.52
CA ARG A 26 -1.98 6.26 -16.35
C ARG A 26 -2.18 7.76 -16.28
N LYS A 27 -2.11 8.29 -15.05
CA LYS A 27 -2.29 9.73 -14.79
C LYS A 27 -3.69 10.23 -15.19
N TRP A 28 -4.70 9.39 -14.97
CA TRP A 28 -6.09 9.75 -15.07
C TRP A 28 -6.74 9.66 -13.69
N GLN A 29 -7.32 10.73 -13.23
CA GLN A 29 -8.08 10.79 -12.00
C GLN A 29 -9.56 10.59 -12.32
N VAL A 30 -10.20 9.65 -11.64
CA VAL A 30 -11.65 9.46 -11.78
C VAL A 30 -12.37 10.53 -10.96
N ASP A 31 -13.30 11.23 -11.60
CA ASP A 31 -14.07 12.33 -11.01
C ASP A 31 -15.56 12.05 -10.89
N GLY A 32 -16.07 11.02 -11.55
CA GLY A 32 -17.46 10.69 -11.47
C GLY A 32 -17.84 9.34 -12.05
N TYR A 33 -18.97 8.85 -11.58
CA TYR A 33 -19.63 7.64 -12.07
C TYR A 33 -21.11 7.94 -12.29
N VAL A 34 -21.63 7.65 -13.46
CA VAL A 34 -23.04 7.83 -13.79
C VAL A 34 -23.57 6.54 -14.44
N TRP A 35 -24.61 5.95 -13.85
CA TRP A 35 -25.33 4.84 -14.46
C TRP A 35 -26.43 5.37 -15.39
N ASP A 36 -26.39 5.02 -16.69
CA ASP A 36 -27.35 5.50 -17.67
C ASP A 36 -28.55 4.56 -17.88
N GLY A 37 -28.66 3.51 -17.08
CA GLY A 37 -29.69 2.46 -17.18
C GLY A 37 -29.18 1.17 -17.83
N MET A 38 -28.03 1.23 -18.53
CA MET A 38 -27.42 0.08 -19.20
C MET A 38 -25.92 -0.03 -18.87
N ASN A 39 -25.21 1.09 -18.89
CA ASN A 39 -23.77 1.15 -18.72
C ASN A 39 -23.37 2.23 -17.69
N TRP A 40 -22.19 2.07 -17.14
CA TRP A 40 -21.51 3.11 -16.37
C TRP A 40 -20.77 4.05 -17.32
N LYS A 41 -20.92 5.35 -17.06
CA LYS A 41 -20.06 6.40 -17.62
C LYS A 41 -19.11 6.85 -16.53
N VAL A 42 -17.82 6.59 -16.73
CA VAL A 42 -16.75 6.97 -15.81
C VAL A 42 -16.04 8.18 -16.38
N THR A 43 -16.14 9.32 -15.70
CA THR A 43 -15.50 10.56 -16.11
C THR A 43 -14.13 10.66 -15.44
N CYS A 44 -13.12 10.98 -16.21
CA CYS A 44 -11.74 11.10 -15.75
C CYS A 44 -11.10 12.40 -16.25
N THR A 45 -10.28 13.01 -15.42
CA THR A 45 -9.44 14.16 -15.76
C THR A 45 -7.98 13.72 -15.87
N LYS A 46 -7.30 14.16 -16.94
CA LYS A 46 -5.86 13.95 -17.11
C LYS A 46 -5.07 14.72 -16.07
N MET A 47 -4.13 14.05 -15.44
CA MET A 47 -3.19 14.64 -14.48
C MET A 47 -1.82 14.84 -15.13
N GLU A 48 -1.27 16.02 -15.03
CA GLU A 48 0.04 16.40 -15.58
C GLU A 48 1.03 16.74 -14.48
N GLU A 49 2.29 16.45 -14.72
CA GLU A 49 3.36 16.82 -13.80
C GLU A 49 3.78 18.27 -14.03
N GLN A 50 3.66 19.09 -12.99
CA GLN A 50 4.12 20.46 -12.98
C GLN A 50 4.88 20.74 -11.68
N GLY A 51 6.18 21.04 -11.81
CA GLY A 51 7.03 21.31 -10.64
C GLY A 51 7.09 20.18 -9.60
N GLY A 52 7.04 18.92 -10.04
CA GLY A 52 7.04 17.75 -9.17
C GLY A 52 5.66 17.38 -8.60
N ASN A 53 4.62 18.16 -8.90
CA ASN A 53 3.24 17.87 -8.48
C ASN A 53 2.39 17.40 -9.66
N LEU A 54 1.38 16.58 -9.38
CA LEU A 54 0.33 16.25 -10.34
C LEU A 54 -0.78 17.29 -10.24
N VAL A 55 -1.08 17.97 -11.34
CA VAL A 55 -2.17 18.94 -11.45
C VAL A 55 -3.18 18.50 -12.50
N ALA A 56 -4.44 18.85 -12.31
CA ALA A 56 -5.48 18.56 -13.28
C ALA A 56 -5.26 19.39 -14.56
N SER A 57 -5.29 18.75 -15.71
CA SER A 57 -5.30 19.42 -17.01
C SER A 57 -6.73 19.71 -17.44
N LYS A 58 -6.89 20.21 -18.67
CA LYS A 58 -8.21 20.42 -19.29
C LYS A 58 -8.67 19.22 -20.12
N GLU A 59 -7.86 18.16 -20.18
CA GLU A 59 -8.17 16.96 -20.95
C GLU A 59 -9.06 16.04 -20.13
N GLU A 60 -10.20 15.70 -20.67
CA GLU A 60 -11.19 14.80 -20.06
C GLU A 60 -11.34 13.52 -20.89
N LEU A 61 -11.61 12.43 -20.25
CA LEU A 61 -11.93 11.13 -20.84
C LEU A 61 -13.20 10.60 -20.21
N VAL A 62 -14.14 10.15 -21.04
CA VAL A 62 -15.32 9.42 -20.59
C VAL A 62 -15.23 7.99 -21.08
N ILE A 63 -15.21 7.04 -20.15
CA ILE A 63 -15.21 5.61 -20.44
C ILE A 63 -16.62 5.07 -20.23
N THR A 64 -17.17 4.39 -21.23
CA THR A 64 -18.42 3.65 -21.09
C THR A 64 -18.11 2.18 -20.85
N ALA A 65 -18.63 1.63 -19.76
CA ALA A 65 -18.38 0.24 -19.36
C ALA A 65 -19.66 -0.43 -18.84
N GLU A 66 -19.88 -1.68 -19.20
CA GLU A 66 -20.97 -2.49 -18.64
C GLU A 66 -20.73 -2.80 -17.16
N HIS A 67 -19.49 -3.13 -16.81
CA HIS A 67 -19.06 -3.41 -15.44
C HIS A 67 -17.90 -2.50 -15.04
N VAL A 68 -17.90 -2.07 -13.79
CA VAL A 68 -16.82 -1.29 -13.21
C VAL A 68 -16.36 -1.97 -11.92
N VAL A 69 -15.05 -2.08 -11.73
CA VAL A 69 -14.41 -2.52 -10.48
C VAL A 69 -13.63 -1.36 -9.91
N THR A 70 -13.90 -1.00 -8.66
CA THR A 70 -13.08 -0.01 -7.96
C THR A 70 -11.99 -0.73 -7.16
N ALA A 71 -10.75 -0.30 -7.33
CA ALA A 71 -9.58 -0.82 -6.63
C ALA A 71 -8.68 0.36 -6.22
N THR A 72 -9.27 1.28 -5.45
CA THR A 72 -8.74 2.63 -5.24
C THR A 72 -7.90 2.78 -3.97
N GLY A 73 -7.76 1.70 -3.19
CA GLY A 73 -6.86 1.63 -2.03
C GLY A 73 -7.12 2.76 -1.04
N ASN A 74 -6.10 3.57 -0.75
CA ASN A 74 -6.23 4.70 0.18
C ASN A 74 -7.26 5.76 -0.25
N HIS A 75 -7.67 5.77 -1.52
CA HIS A 75 -8.72 6.66 -2.04
C HIS A 75 -10.14 6.08 -1.96
N ALA A 76 -10.35 4.95 -1.27
CA ALA A 76 -11.66 4.32 -1.12
C ALA A 76 -12.76 5.29 -0.62
N GLN A 77 -12.43 6.22 0.28
CA GLN A 77 -13.38 7.23 0.77
C GLN A 77 -13.79 8.26 -0.30
N ARG A 78 -12.89 8.61 -1.22
CA ARG A 78 -13.23 9.44 -2.39
C ARG A 78 -14.18 8.67 -3.31
N THR A 79 -13.87 7.42 -3.61
CA THR A 79 -14.72 6.53 -4.41
C THR A 79 -16.10 6.36 -3.79
N ALA A 80 -16.16 6.15 -2.47
CA ALA A 80 -17.42 6.05 -1.73
C ALA A 80 -18.30 7.29 -1.92
N LYS A 81 -17.71 8.49 -1.84
CA LYS A 81 -18.41 9.76 -2.07
C LYS A 81 -18.93 9.89 -3.51
N LEU A 82 -18.10 9.54 -4.50
CA LEU A 82 -18.48 9.62 -5.91
C LEU A 82 -19.60 8.65 -6.27
N LEU A 83 -19.66 7.49 -5.61
CA LEU A 83 -20.70 6.46 -5.81
C LEU A 83 -21.93 6.64 -4.92
N GLY A 84 -21.88 7.52 -3.91
CA GLY A 84 -22.94 7.71 -2.94
C GLY A 84 -23.16 6.50 -2.01
N ILE A 85 -22.13 5.70 -1.76
CA ILE A 85 -22.16 4.52 -0.89
C ILE A 85 -21.18 4.68 0.27
N LYS A 86 -21.17 3.71 1.19
CA LYS A 86 -20.16 3.60 2.25
C LYS A 86 -19.20 2.47 1.92
N ILE A 87 -17.90 2.75 1.98
CA ILE A 87 -16.84 1.76 1.87
C ILE A 87 -16.04 1.81 3.19
N PRO A 88 -16.17 0.83 4.08
CA PRO A 88 -15.50 0.83 5.38
C PRO A 88 -14.04 0.42 5.24
N ALA A 89 -13.27 1.22 4.53
CA ALA A 89 -11.85 1.04 4.31
C ALA A 89 -11.15 2.40 4.50
N ILE A 90 -10.28 2.51 5.50
CA ILE A 90 -9.60 3.75 5.85
C ILE A 90 -8.09 3.55 5.94
N PRO A 91 -7.29 4.55 5.57
CA PRO A 91 -5.84 4.51 5.75
C PRO A 91 -5.45 4.56 7.23
N VAL A 92 -4.51 3.70 7.60
CA VAL A 92 -3.87 3.67 8.92
C VAL A 92 -2.37 3.76 8.69
N GLU A 93 -1.66 4.49 9.54
CA GLU A 93 -0.20 4.56 9.46
C GLU A 93 0.41 3.18 9.68
N HIS A 94 1.44 2.90 8.88
CA HIS A 94 2.28 1.72 9.05
C HIS A 94 3.72 2.11 8.83
N GLN A 95 4.56 1.73 9.79
CA GLN A 95 5.97 2.07 9.79
C GLN A 95 6.81 0.83 9.48
N PHE A 96 7.95 1.04 8.86
CA PHE A 96 9.06 0.09 8.88
C PHE A 96 10.38 0.85 8.86
N ILE A 97 11.39 0.23 9.43
CA ILE A 97 12.74 0.77 9.47
C ILE A 97 13.70 -0.17 8.76
N VAL A 98 14.76 0.42 8.20
CA VAL A 98 15.88 -0.30 7.59
C VAL A 98 17.14 0.06 8.38
N THR A 99 17.88 -0.92 8.84
CA THR A 99 19.13 -0.69 9.55
C THR A 99 20.29 -0.44 8.58
N GLU A 100 21.34 0.19 9.06
CA GLU A 100 22.65 0.10 8.44
C GLU A 100 23.10 -1.38 8.39
N PRO A 101 24.14 -1.70 7.58
CA PRO A 101 24.66 -3.05 7.55
C PRO A 101 25.06 -3.56 8.95
N ASP A 102 24.59 -4.74 9.29
CA ASP A 102 24.97 -5.49 10.49
C ASP A 102 26.24 -6.28 10.18
N PRO A 103 27.39 -6.00 10.83
CA PRO A 103 28.63 -6.67 10.54
C PRO A 103 28.54 -8.20 10.66
N ALA A 104 27.81 -8.70 11.64
CA ALA A 104 27.65 -10.15 11.83
C ALA A 104 26.88 -10.79 10.67
N LEU A 105 25.85 -10.10 10.15
CA LEU A 105 25.11 -10.55 8.97
C LEU A 105 25.97 -10.49 7.71
N VAL A 106 26.74 -9.42 7.55
CA VAL A 106 27.67 -9.27 6.41
C VAL A 106 28.72 -10.39 6.40
N ASP A 107 29.30 -10.70 7.55
CA ASP A 107 30.27 -11.78 7.70
C ASP A 107 29.64 -13.14 7.41
N PHE A 108 28.45 -13.39 7.95
CA PHE A 108 27.68 -14.60 7.70
C PHE A 108 27.41 -14.83 6.20
N ARG A 109 26.99 -13.78 5.48
CA ARG A 109 26.72 -13.84 4.04
C ARG A 109 28.01 -14.00 3.23
N SER A 110 29.08 -13.33 3.62
CA SER A 110 30.40 -13.41 2.98
C SER A 110 31.03 -14.79 3.10
N ALA A 111 30.68 -15.55 4.11
CA ALA A 111 31.06 -16.95 4.27
C ALA A 111 30.30 -17.91 3.33
N GLY A 112 29.44 -17.39 2.45
CA GLY A 112 28.67 -18.17 1.47
C GLY A 112 27.37 -18.78 2.00
N ASN A 113 26.92 -18.39 3.18
CA ASN A 113 25.66 -18.85 3.73
C ASN A 113 24.47 -18.24 2.96
N SER A 114 23.35 -18.98 2.92
CA SER A 114 22.10 -18.53 2.32
C SER A 114 21.47 -17.41 3.14
N GLU A 115 20.61 -16.63 2.51
CA GLU A 115 19.78 -15.63 3.17
C GLU A 115 18.89 -16.29 4.23
N HIS A 116 18.73 -15.62 5.37
CA HIS A 116 17.81 -16.08 6.40
C HIS A 116 16.36 -16.01 5.90
N PRO A 117 15.51 -16.94 6.32
CA PRO A 117 14.09 -16.83 6.05
C PRO A 117 13.50 -15.59 6.73
N VAL A 118 12.38 -15.10 6.21
CA VAL A 118 11.62 -14.05 6.88
C VAL A 118 11.19 -14.54 8.26
N LEU A 119 11.58 -13.83 9.31
CA LEU A 119 11.16 -14.10 10.67
C LEU A 119 9.91 -13.27 10.98
N ARG A 120 8.88 -13.92 11.53
CA ARG A 120 7.70 -13.26 12.08
C ARG A 120 7.54 -13.64 13.54
N ASP A 121 7.43 -12.63 14.40
CA ASP A 121 7.04 -12.81 15.80
C ASP A 121 5.59 -12.36 15.95
N ALA A 122 4.66 -13.34 16.00
CA ALA A 122 3.24 -13.05 16.08
C ALA A 122 2.82 -12.49 17.44
N ASP A 123 3.51 -12.87 18.50
CA ASP A 123 3.24 -12.39 19.86
C ASP A 123 3.72 -10.96 20.06
N ALA A 124 4.93 -10.67 19.61
CA ALA A 124 5.53 -9.35 19.65
C ALA A 124 5.10 -8.46 18.46
N LYS A 125 4.35 -9.00 17.49
CA LYS A 125 3.72 -8.31 16.38
C LYS A 125 4.69 -7.55 15.47
N TRP A 126 5.70 -8.25 14.98
CA TRP A 126 6.62 -7.71 14.01
C TRP A 126 7.11 -8.80 13.04
N TYR A 127 7.67 -8.36 11.92
CA TYR A 127 8.46 -9.19 11.02
C TYR A 127 9.82 -8.57 10.75
N VAL A 128 10.79 -9.41 10.41
CA VAL A 128 12.11 -8.97 10.01
C VAL A 128 12.63 -9.83 8.86
N ARG A 129 13.39 -9.23 7.97
CA ARG A 129 14.15 -9.90 6.92
C ARG A 129 15.45 -9.17 6.63
N GLU A 130 16.35 -9.83 5.93
CA GLU A 130 17.57 -9.21 5.44
C GLU A 130 17.27 -8.15 4.37
N GLU A 131 18.03 -7.07 4.37
CA GLU A 131 18.04 -6.04 3.34
C GLU A 131 19.43 -5.44 3.19
N ARG A 132 20.11 -5.73 2.07
CA ARG A 132 21.41 -5.13 1.71
C ARG A 132 22.46 -5.18 2.82
N GLY A 133 22.56 -6.31 3.51
CA GLY A 133 23.49 -6.53 4.62
C GLY A 133 23.01 -6.02 5.98
N GLY A 134 21.85 -5.40 6.05
CA GLY A 134 21.14 -5.03 7.28
C GLY A 134 19.78 -5.71 7.38
N TRP A 135 18.90 -5.13 8.16
CA TRP A 135 17.59 -5.69 8.47
C TRP A 135 16.46 -4.70 8.12
N ILE A 136 15.35 -5.21 7.62
CA ILE A 136 14.07 -4.48 7.66
C ILE A 136 13.28 -5.00 8.84
N LEU A 137 12.84 -4.12 9.73
CA LEU A 137 11.84 -4.37 10.75
C LEU A 137 10.52 -3.72 10.34
N GLY A 138 9.45 -4.52 10.23
CA GLY A 138 8.09 -4.03 10.05
C GLY A 138 7.23 -4.37 11.26
N PRO A 139 7.02 -3.41 12.17
CA PRO A 139 6.16 -3.60 13.32
C PRO A 139 4.68 -3.53 12.92
N TYR A 140 3.82 -4.20 13.68
CA TYR A 140 2.37 -4.03 13.67
C TYR A 140 1.95 -3.45 15.03
N GLU A 141 2.43 -2.23 15.29
CA GLU A 141 2.22 -1.54 16.53
C GLU A 141 0.74 -1.31 16.84
N ARG A 142 0.41 -1.30 18.13
CA ARG A 142 -0.94 -0.99 18.58
C ARG A 142 -1.21 0.50 18.46
N ASN A 143 -2.48 0.86 18.21
CA ASN A 143 -2.93 2.25 18.16
C ASN A 143 -2.26 3.09 17.06
N ALA A 144 -1.84 2.46 15.96
CA ALA A 144 -1.43 3.20 14.79
C ALA A 144 -2.55 4.16 14.36
N PRO A 145 -2.25 5.45 14.09
CA PRO A 145 -3.28 6.45 13.81
C PRO A 145 -4.01 6.17 12.50
N ALA A 146 -5.33 6.26 12.53
CA ALA A 146 -6.11 6.40 11.31
C ALA A 146 -5.84 7.77 10.67
N ARG A 147 -5.68 7.77 9.36
CA ARG A 147 -5.46 8.98 8.56
C ARG A 147 -6.52 9.09 7.48
N PHE A 148 -6.84 10.32 7.14
CA PHE A 148 -7.72 10.59 6.01
C PHE A 148 -9.08 9.85 6.06
N GLU A 149 -9.67 9.74 7.23
CA GLU A 149 -10.97 9.06 7.46
C GLU A 149 -12.07 9.56 6.52
N TYR A 150 -11.97 10.80 6.06
CA TYR A 150 -12.92 11.45 5.15
C TYR A 150 -12.42 11.58 3.70
N GLY A 151 -11.29 10.96 3.39
CA GLY A 151 -10.66 10.94 2.08
C GLY A 151 -9.30 11.61 2.07
N VAL A 152 -8.42 11.07 1.26
CA VAL A 152 -7.06 11.58 1.06
C VAL A 152 -7.13 12.96 0.42
N PRO A 153 -6.43 13.97 0.95
CA PRO A 153 -6.34 15.28 0.32
C PRO A 153 -5.65 15.21 -1.05
N ASP A 154 -6.07 16.05 -1.98
CA ASP A 154 -5.46 16.09 -3.33
C ASP A 154 -3.97 16.49 -3.30
N SER A 155 -3.52 17.15 -2.23
CA SER A 155 -2.12 17.50 -2.01
C SER A 155 -1.27 16.32 -1.56
N PHE A 156 -1.85 15.28 -0.95
CA PHE A 156 -1.13 14.09 -0.52
C PHE A 156 -1.07 13.08 -1.68
N ARG A 157 0.12 12.79 -2.16
CA ARG A 157 0.34 11.91 -3.33
C ARG A 157 1.04 10.62 -2.92
N ALA A 158 2.37 10.67 -2.93
CA ALA A 158 3.24 9.57 -2.52
C ALA A 158 4.10 10.00 -1.32
N ASP A 159 3.53 10.89 -0.50
CA ASP A 159 4.20 11.41 0.68
C ASP A 159 4.22 10.36 1.78
N LEU A 160 5.22 10.47 2.66
CA LEU A 160 5.33 9.69 3.87
C LEU A 160 5.03 10.58 5.08
N PHE A 161 4.57 9.97 6.15
CA PHE A 161 4.45 10.62 7.44
C PHE A 161 5.81 10.60 8.15
N PRO A 162 6.03 11.49 9.12
CA PRO A 162 7.21 11.42 9.98
C PRO A 162 7.28 10.08 10.72
N LEU A 163 8.49 9.58 10.91
CA LEU A 163 8.73 8.42 11.75
C LEU A 163 8.38 8.73 13.22
N ASP A 164 7.76 7.78 13.88
CA ASP A 164 7.43 7.82 15.31
C ASP A 164 8.06 6.60 15.99
N LEU A 165 9.32 6.76 16.41
CA LEU A 165 10.08 5.69 17.06
C LEU A 165 9.49 5.28 18.41
N ASP A 166 8.94 6.22 19.17
CA ASP A 166 8.34 5.94 20.48
C ASP A 166 7.19 4.94 20.35
N ARG A 167 6.45 5.05 19.25
CA ARG A 167 5.30 4.16 18.97
C ARG A 167 5.71 2.73 18.63
N ILE A 168 6.91 2.52 18.09
CA ILE A 168 7.43 1.19 17.69
C ILE A 168 8.56 0.68 18.59
N GLU A 169 8.86 1.37 19.68
CA GLU A 169 9.98 1.04 20.57
C GLU A 169 9.92 -0.40 21.08
N ALA A 170 8.72 -0.85 21.48
CA ALA A 170 8.55 -2.20 22.02
C ALA A 170 8.87 -3.29 21.01
N GLU A 171 8.42 -3.13 19.78
CA GLU A 171 8.69 -4.06 18.66
C GLU A 171 10.18 -4.02 18.29
N TYR A 172 10.78 -2.84 18.27
CA TYR A 172 12.20 -2.67 17.97
C TYR A 172 13.10 -3.31 19.03
N MET A 173 12.81 -3.09 20.31
CA MET A 173 13.54 -3.73 21.42
C MET A 173 13.34 -5.26 21.41
N SER A 174 12.16 -5.73 21.05
CA SER A 174 11.91 -7.16 20.88
C SER A 174 12.74 -7.76 19.73
N MET A 175 12.88 -7.05 18.62
CA MET A 175 13.76 -7.46 17.51
C MET A 175 15.21 -7.57 17.97
N ILE A 176 15.75 -6.55 18.65
CA ILE A 176 17.12 -6.57 19.21
C ILE A 176 17.32 -7.78 20.13
N HIS A 177 16.35 -8.08 20.96
CA HIS A 177 16.43 -9.26 21.81
C HIS A 177 16.54 -10.57 21.01
N ARG A 178 15.88 -10.66 19.85
CA ARG A 178 15.94 -11.84 18.96
C ARG A 178 17.18 -11.85 18.06
N ILE A 179 17.65 -10.68 17.68
CA ILE A 179 18.80 -10.49 16.79
C ILE A 179 19.78 -9.51 17.47
N PRO A 180 20.53 -9.98 18.48
CA PRO A 180 21.37 -9.09 19.28
C PRO A 180 22.42 -8.30 18.48
N SER A 181 22.90 -8.82 17.36
CA SER A 181 23.83 -8.11 16.48
C SER A 181 23.25 -6.82 15.89
N SER A 182 21.92 -6.75 15.77
CA SER A 182 21.23 -5.56 15.26
C SER A 182 21.28 -4.35 16.20
N GLU A 183 21.62 -4.54 17.48
CA GLU A 183 21.70 -3.46 18.50
C GLU A 183 22.68 -2.36 18.08
N THR A 184 23.77 -2.75 17.44
CA THR A 184 24.83 -1.82 17.02
C THR A 184 24.65 -1.32 15.58
N ALA A 185 23.68 -1.87 14.85
CA ALA A 185 23.35 -1.42 13.52
C ALA A 185 22.55 -0.12 13.61
N GLY A 186 23.08 0.97 13.08
CA GLY A 186 22.38 2.26 13.02
C GLY A 186 21.11 2.20 12.18
N LEU A 187 20.26 3.21 12.30
CA LEU A 187 19.11 3.40 11.43
C LEU A 187 19.55 4.04 10.11
N LYS A 188 19.24 3.40 9.00
CA LYS A 188 19.59 3.86 7.66
C LYS A 188 18.45 4.60 6.99
N ASP A 189 17.30 3.95 6.91
CA ASP A 189 16.10 4.47 6.28
C ASP A 189 14.87 4.19 7.15
N ASP A 190 13.89 5.07 7.07
CA ASP A 190 12.61 4.91 7.74
C ASP A 190 11.46 5.24 6.78
N PHE A 191 10.35 4.55 6.98
CA PHE A 191 9.16 4.72 6.18
C PHE A 191 7.93 4.67 7.07
N ASN A 192 7.05 5.65 6.93
CA ASN A 192 5.76 5.68 7.59
C ASN A 192 4.71 6.10 6.56
N GLY A 193 3.93 5.15 6.10
CA GLY A 193 2.96 5.36 5.02
C GLY A 193 1.57 4.87 5.37
N PRO A 194 0.56 5.29 4.59
CA PRO A 194 -0.81 4.85 4.80
C PRO A 194 -1.04 3.47 4.19
N ILE A 195 -1.60 2.56 4.97
CA ILE A 195 -2.15 1.28 4.51
C ILE A 195 -3.65 1.29 4.72
N CYS A 196 -4.41 0.93 3.68
CA CYS A 196 -5.86 0.91 3.74
C CYS A 196 -6.37 -0.33 4.47
N TYR A 197 -6.99 -0.15 5.64
CA TYR A 197 -7.56 -1.22 6.46
C TYR A 197 -9.08 -1.19 6.44
N THR A 198 -9.66 -2.38 6.49
CA THR A 198 -11.06 -2.63 6.81
C THR A 198 -11.22 -2.99 8.28
N PRO A 199 -12.42 -2.96 8.87
CA PRO A 199 -12.62 -3.25 10.30
C PRO A 199 -12.17 -4.65 10.75
N ASP A 200 -12.24 -5.63 9.85
CA ASP A 200 -11.84 -7.03 10.12
C ASP A 200 -10.51 -7.43 9.48
N GLY A 201 -9.85 -6.48 8.79
CA GLY A 201 -8.58 -6.71 8.10
C GLY A 201 -8.69 -7.50 6.80
N ASN A 202 -9.90 -7.92 6.38
CA ASN A 202 -10.10 -8.63 5.13
C ASN A 202 -10.47 -7.68 3.99
N PRO A 203 -10.07 -7.95 2.75
CA PRO A 203 -10.43 -7.11 1.63
C PRO A 203 -11.93 -7.18 1.32
N LEU A 204 -12.47 -6.06 0.85
CA LEU A 204 -13.83 -5.96 0.35
C LEU A 204 -13.84 -6.34 -1.13
N VAL A 205 -14.20 -7.58 -1.43
CA VAL A 205 -14.28 -8.11 -2.80
C VAL A 205 -15.69 -8.57 -3.08
N GLY A 206 -16.36 -7.92 -4.02
CA GLY A 206 -17.73 -8.28 -4.38
C GLY A 206 -18.56 -7.13 -4.95
N PRO A 207 -19.87 -7.33 -5.17
CA PRO A 207 -20.74 -6.30 -5.70
C PRO A 207 -20.90 -5.13 -4.72
N ALA A 208 -20.83 -3.91 -5.24
CA ALA A 208 -21.08 -2.70 -4.45
C ALA A 208 -22.55 -2.64 -4.00
N PRO A 209 -22.81 -2.40 -2.69
CA PRO A 209 -24.18 -2.41 -2.18
C PRO A 209 -25.10 -1.41 -2.89
N GLY A 210 -26.23 -1.90 -3.42
CA GLY A 210 -27.23 -1.06 -4.07
C GLY A 210 -26.88 -0.56 -5.48
N LEU A 211 -25.73 -0.94 -6.03
CA LEU A 211 -25.29 -0.51 -7.35
C LEU A 211 -25.21 -1.71 -8.31
N ARG A 212 -25.81 -1.56 -9.48
CA ARG A 212 -25.79 -2.59 -10.52
C ARG A 212 -24.45 -2.56 -11.27
N ASN A 213 -23.87 -3.73 -11.50
CA ASN A 213 -22.65 -3.90 -12.29
C ASN A 213 -21.43 -3.06 -11.76
N MET A 214 -21.47 -2.68 -10.50
CA MET A 214 -20.37 -2.02 -9.79
C MET A 214 -19.80 -3.00 -8.76
N TRP A 215 -18.49 -3.13 -8.75
CA TRP A 215 -17.78 -4.09 -7.92
C TRP A 215 -16.71 -3.39 -7.09
N LEU A 216 -16.46 -3.90 -5.90
CA LEU A 216 -15.41 -3.44 -5.01
C LEU A 216 -14.24 -4.44 -5.01
N ALA A 217 -13.04 -3.90 -4.98
CA ALA A 217 -11.79 -4.59 -4.67
C ALA A 217 -10.94 -3.64 -3.81
N GLU A 218 -11.36 -3.44 -2.55
CA GLU A 218 -10.84 -2.39 -1.67
C GLU A 218 -10.30 -2.97 -0.37
N GLY A 219 -9.41 -2.23 0.31
CA GLY A 219 -8.94 -2.58 1.65
C GLY A 219 -8.00 -3.79 1.70
N PHE A 220 -7.17 -3.98 0.70
CA PHE A 220 -6.13 -5.02 0.69
C PHE A 220 -4.95 -4.60 1.56
N SER A 221 -5.11 -4.64 2.87
CA SER A 221 -4.13 -4.17 3.85
C SER A 221 -2.75 -4.80 3.66
N PHE A 222 -2.72 -6.10 3.38
CA PHE A 222 -1.49 -6.87 3.20
C PHE A 222 -1.12 -7.02 1.70
N GLY A 223 -1.81 -6.33 0.82
CA GLY A 223 -1.49 -6.23 -0.59
C GLY A 223 -1.41 -7.59 -1.29
N ILE A 224 -0.19 -8.03 -1.57
CA ILE A 224 0.09 -9.20 -2.41
C ILE A 224 -0.31 -10.53 -1.74
N THR A 225 -0.46 -10.57 -0.43
CA THR A 225 -0.79 -11.79 0.33
C THR A 225 -2.27 -11.93 0.66
N ALA A 226 -3.07 -10.94 0.31
CA ALA A 226 -4.51 -10.93 0.57
C ALA A 226 -5.29 -11.64 -0.55
#